data_a18aa9f7fd260d54a6a74722e6c3341b
#
_entry.id   a18aa9f7fd260d54a6a74722e6c3341b
#
_cell.length_a   1.000
_cell.length_b   1.000
_cell.length_c   1.000
_cell.angle_alpha   90.00
_cell.angle_beta   90.00
_cell.angle_gamma   90.00
#
_symmetry.space_group_name_H-M   'P 1'
#
loop_
_entity.id
_entity.type
_entity.pdbx_description
1 polymer ?
#
loop_
_entity_poly.entity_id
_entity_poly.type
_entity_poly.pdbx_seq_one_letter_code
_entity_poly.pdbx_strand_id
1 'polypeptide(L)'
;MINIYHSDTIDVLPGLEPQSVQCIFTSPPYYGLRDYHLPPTNWPSLEYAPMAGLPSVHIPGCQADCDHEWGDPIRAPWANGVAGPNGRHLNVPAGHQKTKQSGRYCLRCGGWRGCLGMEPDPLMFIGHLVYIFRLAWPVLRDDGVAWLNLGDSYAAGGNGGGGSFMAERARRAWEHRADRKGYRKPPPGLKEKDLLGIPWRAALALQADGWYLRSDVIWAKPNAMPESVKDRPTKAHEYIFLLTKNETYSYNADAIAEPSFTTDRRPVGGSTGTLGPLNSRRRPQRQRALELAQQAGLTQLHFDAIRAAGITDTGKAAVTQSGAGKNTEVVQQLAAEAKAVLKGYYREFLSKETRNRRSIWEYAARDQAARRNRRTIWRIAARGIREAHFATFPEELVELGLLASTRPGDTVLDLFSGSGTTLRVAERLGRHSIGIDLNPEYIDLQYKRTDGIQVHMEALL
;
A
#
# COMPACT_ATOMS: atom_id res chain seq x y z
N MET A 1 -4.66 -25.70 -1.57
CA MET A 1 -4.08 -26.15 -0.28
C MET A 1 -3.50 -24.95 0.42
N ILE A 2 -3.71 -24.80 1.72
CA ILE A 2 -3.21 -23.71 2.53
C ILE A 2 -2.43 -24.32 3.70
N ASN A 3 -1.14 -24.04 3.75
CA ASN A 3 -0.26 -24.51 4.82
C ASN A 3 0.05 -23.35 5.76
N ILE A 4 -0.14 -23.54 7.05
CA ILE A 4 0.07 -22.54 8.09
C ILE A 4 1.13 -23.03 9.06
N TYR A 5 2.21 -22.29 9.22
CA TYR A 5 3.32 -22.57 10.11
C TYR A 5 3.31 -21.62 11.31
N HIS A 6 3.17 -22.19 12.51
CA HIS A 6 3.35 -21.45 13.76
C HIS A 6 4.83 -21.53 14.18
N SER A 7 5.68 -20.73 13.57
CA SER A 7 7.12 -20.73 13.79
C SER A 7 7.76 -19.43 13.31
N ASP A 8 9.06 -19.27 13.58
CA ASP A 8 9.84 -18.17 13.01
C ASP A 8 10.08 -18.42 11.51
N THR A 9 10.01 -17.35 10.74
CA THR A 9 10.26 -17.39 9.29
C THR A 9 11.66 -17.91 8.96
N ILE A 10 12.66 -17.58 9.77
CA ILE A 10 14.04 -18.04 9.54
C ILE A 10 14.21 -19.54 9.75
N ASP A 11 13.35 -20.16 10.56
CA ASP A 11 13.37 -21.61 10.82
C ASP A 11 12.60 -22.39 9.75
N VAL A 12 11.51 -21.81 9.22
CA VAL A 12 10.65 -22.46 8.22
C VAL A 12 11.26 -22.47 6.81
N LEU A 13 11.80 -21.32 6.38
CA LEU A 13 12.24 -21.13 5.00
C LEU A 13 13.27 -22.16 4.50
N PRO A 14 14.28 -22.58 5.31
CA PRO A 14 15.24 -23.60 4.87
C PRO A 14 14.64 -24.96 4.57
N GLY A 15 13.47 -25.28 5.17
CA GLY A 15 12.78 -26.57 4.99
C GLY A 15 11.75 -26.56 3.85
N LEU A 16 11.48 -25.42 3.21
CA LEU A 16 10.56 -25.36 2.09
C LEU A 16 11.23 -25.83 0.80
N GLU A 17 10.46 -26.51 -0.06
CA GLU A 17 10.93 -26.99 -1.35
C GLU A 17 11.44 -25.84 -2.22
N PRO A 18 12.68 -25.93 -2.75
CA PRO A 18 13.20 -24.91 -3.66
C PRO A 18 12.33 -24.74 -4.91
N GLN A 19 12.25 -23.54 -5.46
CA GLN A 19 11.51 -23.22 -6.68
C GLN A 19 10.00 -23.58 -6.62
N SER A 20 9.42 -23.68 -5.41
CA SER A 20 8.02 -24.08 -5.22
C SER A 20 7.04 -22.90 -5.16
N VAL A 21 7.53 -21.69 -4.89
CA VAL A 21 6.74 -20.47 -4.70
C VAL A 21 6.80 -19.57 -5.94
N GLN A 22 5.62 -19.20 -6.47
CA GLN A 22 5.53 -18.26 -7.60
C GLN A 22 5.53 -16.81 -7.12
N CYS A 23 4.93 -16.53 -5.99
CA CYS A 23 4.79 -15.16 -5.49
C CYS A 23 4.98 -15.10 -3.97
N ILE A 24 5.82 -14.19 -3.52
CA ILE A 24 5.85 -13.73 -2.13
C ILE A 24 5.05 -12.44 -2.06
N PHE A 25 4.05 -12.37 -1.18
CA PHE A 25 3.34 -11.13 -0.87
C PHE A 25 3.32 -10.94 0.64
N THR A 26 4.08 -9.96 1.14
CA THR A 26 4.35 -9.90 2.57
C THR A 26 4.52 -8.48 3.09
N SER A 27 4.26 -8.30 4.40
CA SER A 27 4.47 -7.07 5.16
C SER A 27 5.10 -7.39 6.50
N PRO A 28 6.41 -7.26 6.66
CA PRO A 28 7.09 -7.56 7.92
C PRO A 28 6.68 -6.59 9.03
N PRO A 29 6.94 -6.90 10.29
CA PRO A 29 6.82 -5.95 11.40
C PRO A 29 7.57 -4.66 11.08
N TYR A 30 6.88 -3.50 11.17
CA TYR A 30 7.50 -2.22 10.83
C TYR A 30 8.44 -1.76 11.94
N TYR A 31 9.58 -1.25 11.53
CA TYR A 31 10.62 -0.76 12.44
C TYR A 31 10.09 0.28 13.44
N GLY A 32 10.24 -0.02 14.72
CA GLY A 32 9.93 0.88 15.81
C GLY A 32 8.45 1.20 16.04
N LEU A 33 7.50 0.58 15.31
CA LEU A 33 6.09 0.93 15.44
C LEU A 33 5.36 0.12 16.50
N ARG A 34 5.62 -1.19 16.62
CA ARG A 34 4.83 -2.08 17.48
C ARG A 34 5.68 -3.15 18.13
N ASP A 35 5.36 -3.42 19.38
CA ASP A 35 5.80 -4.61 20.10
C ASP A 35 4.64 -5.62 20.08
N TYR A 36 4.84 -6.73 19.43
CA TYR A 36 3.86 -7.82 19.32
C TYR A 36 3.99 -8.82 20.47
N HIS A 37 4.91 -8.61 21.39
CA HIS A 37 5.21 -9.51 22.53
C HIS A 37 5.56 -10.94 22.11
N LEU A 38 6.22 -11.08 20.98
CA LEU A 38 6.63 -12.36 20.41
C LEU A 38 7.88 -12.90 21.09
N PRO A 39 8.13 -14.21 21.00
CA PRO A 39 9.41 -14.79 21.37
C PRO A 39 10.55 -14.12 20.61
N PRO A 40 11.67 -13.83 21.29
CA PRO A 40 12.81 -13.21 20.63
C PRO A 40 13.61 -14.24 19.82
N THR A 41 14.00 -13.85 18.62
CA THR A 41 14.84 -14.62 17.69
C THR A 41 16.32 -14.42 17.97
N ASN A 42 17.13 -15.49 17.89
CA ASN A 42 18.60 -15.41 17.87
C ASN A 42 19.05 -15.15 16.42
N TRP A 43 19.43 -13.92 16.11
CA TRP A 43 19.82 -13.55 14.75
C TRP A 43 21.25 -13.97 14.46
N PRO A 44 21.54 -14.58 13.32
CA PRO A 44 22.90 -14.92 12.92
C PRO A 44 23.70 -13.67 12.52
N SER A 45 25.01 -13.77 12.53
CA SER A 45 25.89 -12.75 11.96
C SER A 45 25.70 -12.66 10.44
N LEU A 46 25.68 -11.44 9.92
CA LEU A 46 25.56 -11.21 8.49
C LEU A 46 26.29 -9.95 8.03
N GLU A 47 26.62 -9.93 6.76
CA GLU A 47 27.11 -8.75 6.05
C GLU A 47 26.19 -8.45 4.87
N TYR A 48 25.92 -7.16 4.67
CA TYR A 48 25.13 -6.69 3.52
C TYR A 48 25.57 -5.29 3.11
N ALA A 49 25.40 -4.95 1.84
CA ALA A 49 25.59 -3.58 1.36
C ALA A 49 24.29 -2.79 1.50
N PRO A 50 24.26 -1.63 2.18
CA PRO A 50 23.05 -0.81 2.34
C PRO A 50 22.49 -0.28 1.02
N MET A 51 23.34 -0.17 0.00
CA MET A 51 23.02 0.25 -1.36
C MET A 51 24.15 -0.22 -2.29
N ALA A 52 23.84 -0.48 -3.55
CA ALA A 52 24.84 -0.84 -4.55
C ALA A 52 25.96 0.20 -4.64
N GLY A 53 27.19 -0.25 -4.64
CA GLY A 53 28.40 0.60 -4.67
C GLY A 53 28.84 1.15 -3.31
N LEU A 54 28.12 0.89 -2.23
CA LEU A 54 28.55 1.21 -0.87
C LEU A 54 29.27 0.00 -0.22
N PRO A 55 30.18 0.25 0.76
CA PRO A 55 30.78 -0.80 1.54
C PRO A 55 29.73 -1.61 2.32
N SER A 56 29.99 -2.89 2.51
CA SER A 56 29.17 -3.75 3.35
C SER A 56 29.21 -3.32 4.81
N VAL A 57 28.08 -3.52 5.48
CA VAL A 57 27.89 -3.33 6.92
C VAL A 57 27.85 -4.71 7.56
N HIS A 58 28.64 -4.90 8.61
CA HIS A 58 28.60 -6.09 9.44
C HIS A 58 27.59 -5.94 10.56
N ILE A 59 26.66 -6.87 10.66
CA ILE A 59 25.69 -6.99 11.77
C ILE A 59 26.13 -8.17 12.64
N PRO A 60 26.48 -7.92 13.91
CA PRO A 60 26.89 -8.99 14.82
C PRO A 60 25.70 -9.90 15.14
N GLY A 61 25.94 -11.21 15.10
CA GLY A 61 24.92 -12.21 15.36
C GLY A 61 25.34 -13.26 16.37
N CYS A 62 24.42 -14.08 16.77
CA CYS A 62 24.62 -15.19 17.69
C CYS A 62 25.48 -16.26 17.02
N GLN A 63 26.54 -16.70 17.70
CA GLN A 63 27.37 -17.83 17.26
C GLN A 63 26.69 -19.13 17.70
N ALA A 64 26.63 -20.12 16.83
CA ALA A 64 25.90 -21.38 17.08
C ALA A 64 26.48 -22.20 18.24
N ASP A 65 27.79 -22.12 18.47
CA ASP A 65 28.54 -22.82 19.52
C ASP A 65 28.72 -21.98 20.80
N CYS A 66 28.13 -20.79 20.87
CA CYS A 66 28.24 -19.92 22.03
C CYS A 66 27.24 -20.32 23.13
N ASP A 67 27.77 -20.57 24.31
CA ASP A 67 26.98 -20.65 25.55
C ASP A 67 26.57 -19.23 25.98
N HIS A 68 25.42 -18.76 25.45
CA HIS A 68 25.01 -17.38 25.52
C HIS A 68 24.77 -16.87 26.96
N GLU A 69 25.48 -15.84 27.34
CA GLU A 69 25.22 -15.04 28.54
C GLU A 69 24.59 -13.72 28.13
N TRP A 70 23.30 -13.54 28.45
CA TRP A 70 22.52 -12.39 28.00
C TRP A 70 22.71 -11.21 28.93
N GLY A 71 23.15 -10.08 28.38
CA GLY A 71 23.24 -8.80 29.08
C GLY A 71 21.90 -8.18 29.43
N ASP A 72 21.93 -6.97 29.94
CA ASP A 72 20.71 -6.24 30.29
C ASP A 72 19.82 -6.00 29.10
N PRO A 73 18.48 -6.02 29.30
CA PRO A 73 17.52 -5.73 28.24
C PRO A 73 17.70 -4.30 27.72
N ILE A 74 17.81 -4.17 26.40
CA ILE A 74 17.83 -2.88 25.74
C ILE A 74 16.39 -2.40 25.58
N ARG A 75 16.12 -1.16 25.95
CA ARG A 75 14.82 -0.53 25.70
C ARG A 75 14.74 -0.11 24.26
N ALA A 76 13.65 -0.51 23.58
CA ALA A 76 13.38 -0.03 22.24
C ALA A 76 13.39 1.51 22.22
N PRO A 77 14.23 2.14 21.41
CA PRO A 77 14.37 3.59 21.45
C PRO A 77 13.07 4.35 21.08
N TRP A 78 12.12 3.70 20.47
CA TRP A 78 10.89 4.29 19.90
C TRP A 78 9.57 3.60 20.20
N ALA A 79 9.51 2.56 21.01
CA ALA A 79 8.25 1.93 21.37
C ALA A 79 7.30 2.89 22.10
N ASN A 80 6.60 3.76 21.35
CA ASN A 80 5.51 4.54 21.89
C ASN A 80 4.32 3.62 22.13
N GLY A 81 3.72 3.69 23.30
CA GLY A 81 2.38 3.20 23.49
C GLY A 81 1.50 3.82 22.39
N VAL A 82 0.79 2.98 21.64
CA VAL A 82 -0.17 3.43 20.64
C VAL A 82 -1.24 4.21 21.43
N ALA A 83 -1.31 5.52 21.23
CA ALA A 83 -2.50 6.25 21.60
C ALA A 83 -3.61 5.72 20.69
N GLY A 84 -4.65 5.16 21.28
CA GLY A 84 -5.86 4.80 20.53
C GLY A 84 -6.45 6.00 19.78
N PRO A 85 -7.41 5.81 18.88
CA PRO A 85 -7.93 6.85 17.98
C PRO A 85 -8.41 8.13 18.66
N ASN A 86 -8.59 8.13 19.97
CA ASN A 86 -9.08 9.26 20.76
C ASN A 86 -8.04 9.83 21.75
N GLY A 87 -6.75 9.56 21.57
CA GLY A 87 -5.71 10.02 22.51
C GLY A 87 -5.80 9.38 23.90
N ARG A 88 -6.74 8.49 24.12
CA ARG A 88 -6.85 7.71 25.36
C ARG A 88 -5.88 6.54 25.23
N HIS A 89 -4.93 6.44 26.15
CA HIS A 89 -4.22 5.19 26.38
C HIS A 89 -5.29 4.12 26.59
N LEU A 90 -5.34 3.12 25.70
CA LEU A 90 -6.13 1.93 25.98
C LEU A 90 -5.69 1.49 27.37
N ASN A 91 -6.62 1.38 28.30
CA ASN A 91 -6.38 0.90 29.65
C ASN A 91 -5.83 -0.53 29.57
N VAL A 92 -4.54 -0.63 29.41
CA VAL A 92 -3.83 -1.88 29.65
C VAL A 92 -3.88 -2.04 31.17
N PRO A 93 -4.41 -3.15 31.71
CA PRO A 93 -4.47 -3.40 33.14
C PRO A 93 -3.10 -3.08 33.77
N ALA A 94 -3.08 -2.42 34.91
CA ALA A 94 -1.89 -1.86 35.55
C ALA A 94 -0.73 -2.86 35.78
N GLY A 95 -0.97 -4.18 35.66
CA GLY A 95 0.05 -5.24 35.73
C GLY A 95 0.85 -5.48 34.44
N HIS A 96 0.46 -4.90 33.29
CA HIS A 96 1.08 -5.18 31.98
C HIS A 96 1.95 -4.03 31.44
N GLN A 97 2.20 -2.99 32.23
CA GLN A 97 3.18 -1.93 31.89
C GLN A 97 4.62 -2.41 32.12
N LYS A 98 4.95 -3.64 31.68
CA LYS A 98 6.36 -4.04 31.60
C LYS A 98 7.02 -3.18 30.53
N THR A 99 8.11 -2.52 30.91
CA THR A 99 8.96 -1.72 30.03
C THR A 99 9.24 -2.52 28.76
N LYS A 100 8.85 -1.99 27.60
CA LYS A 100 9.06 -2.60 26.29
C LYS A 100 10.56 -2.82 26.06
N GLN A 101 10.95 -4.09 26.02
CA GLN A 101 12.33 -4.49 25.83
C GLN A 101 12.49 -4.89 24.37
N SER A 102 13.44 -4.28 23.64
CA SER A 102 13.67 -4.61 22.24
C SER A 102 14.43 -5.93 22.07
N GLY A 103 15.31 -6.25 22.98
CA GLY A 103 16.13 -7.45 22.96
C GLY A 103 17.35 -7.33 23.86
N ARG A 104 18.35 -8.20 23.65
CA ARG A 104 19.58 -8.27 24.43
C ARG A 104 20.78 -8.61 23.55
N TYR A 105 21.97 -8.17 23.92
CA TYR A 105 23.22 -8.67 23.38
C TYR A 105 23.78 -9.77 24.25
N CYS A 106 24.39 -10.78 23.63
CA CYS A 106 25.18 -11.76 24.33
C CYS A 106 26.49 -11.11 24.78
N LEU A 107 26.84 -11.26 26.08
CA LEU A 107 28.07 -10.70 26.62
C LEU A 107 29.35 -11.43 26.16
N ARG A 108 29.19 -12.66 25.63
CA ARG A 108 30.31 -13.48 25.14
C ARG A 108 30.56 -13.28 23.65
N CYS A 109 29.55 -13.47 22.80
CA CYS A 109 29.73 -13.39 21.33
C CYS A 109 29.25 -12.07 20.71
N GLY A 110 28.63 -11.18 21.49
CA GLY A 110 28.10 -9.92 20.97
C GLY A 110 26.81 -10.06 20.11
N GLY A 111 26.32 -11.28 19.94
CA GLY A 111 25.16 -11.55 19.12
C GLY A 111 23.87 -10.95 19.67
N TRP A 112 22.98 -10.54 18.77
CA TRP A 112 21.69 -9.94 19.10
C TRP A 112 20.58 -10.99 19.18
N ARG A 113 19.79 -10.92 20.26
CA ARG A 113 18.55 -11.66 20.44
C ARG A 113 17.39 -10.69 20.65
N GLY A 114 16.43 -10.70 19.72
CA GLY A 114 15.28 -9.79 19.80
C GLY A 114 14.28 -10.02 18.68
N CYS A 115 13.14 -9.33 18.73
CA CYS A 115 12.10 -9.44 17.72
C CYS A 115 12.38 -8.52 16.52
N LEU A 116 12.02 -8.97 15.31
CA LEU A 116 12.07 -8.16 14.10
C LEU A 116 11.21 -6.90 14.27
N GLY A 117 11.75 -5.75 13.86
CA GLY A 117 11.12 -4.43 14.02
C GLY A 117 11.42 -3.75 15.37
N MET A 118 12.13 -4.45 16.28
CA MET A 118 12.48 -3.94 17.60
C MET A 118 14.00 -3.75 17.78
N GLU A 119 14.76 -3.81 16.71
CA GLU A 119 16.20 -3.62 16.70
C GLU A 119 16.58 -2.22 17.21
N PRO A 120 17.72 -2.08 17.87
CA PRO A 120 18.19 -0.78 18.37
C PRO A 120 18.62 0.18 17.26
N ASP A 121 18.92 -0.35 16.07
CA ASP A 121 19.45 0.39 14.92
C ASP A 121 18.68 0.03 13.63
N PRO A 122 18.33 1.03 12.80
CA PRO A 122 17.72 0.80 11.48
C PRO A 122 18.55 -0.09 10.56
N LEU A 123 19.89 0.00 10.61
CA LEU A 123 20.77 -0.83 9.78
C LEU A 123 20.68 -2.30 10.17
N MET A 124 20.57 -2.60 11.46
CA MET A 124 20.35 -3.97 11.94
C MET A 124 19.01 -4.52 11.45
N PHE A 125 17.94 -3.74 11.54
CA PHE A 125 16.64 -4.13 11.00
C PHE A 125 16.68 -4.43 9.48
N ILE A 126 17.33 -3.57 8.70
CA ILE A 126 17.50 -3.78 7.25
C ILE A 126 18.33 -5.05 6.99
N GLY A 127 19.40 -5.28 7.75
CA GLY A 127 20.20 -6.49 7.65
C GLY A 127 19.38 -7.76 7.92
N HIS A 128 18.55 -7.77 8.96
CA HIS A 128 17.67 -8.90 9.25
C HIS A 128 16.63 -9.13 8.14
N LEU A 129 16.09 -8.08 7.53
CA LEU A 129 15.23 -8.22 6.35
C LEU A 129 16.00 -8.83 5.17
N VAL A 130 17.22 -8.35 4.89
CA VAL A 130 18.07 -8.94 3.84
C VAL A 130 18.31 -10.42 4.11
N TYR A 131 18.61 -10.80 5.35
CA TYR A 131 18.81 -12.20 5.73
C TYR A 131 17.57 -13.06 5.45
N ILE A 132 16.37 -12.60 5.84
CA ILE A 132 15.12 -13.31 5.56
C ILE A 132 14.92 -13.47 4.05
N PHE A 133 15.17 -12.44 3.26
CA PHE A 133 15.00 -12.50 1.80
C PHE A 133 16.07 -13.38 1.13
N ARG A 134 17.28 -13.54 1.71
CA ARG A 134 18.26 -14.54 1.28
C ARG A 134 17.75 -15.96 1.49
N LEU A 135 17.08 -16.24 2.63
CA LEU A 135 16.45 -17.53 2.88
C LEU A 135 15.25 -17.80 1.98
N ALA A 136 14.50 -16.76 1.61
CA ALA A 136 13.36 -16.86 0.70
C ALA A 136 13.78 -17.01 -0.78
N TRP A 137 15.01 -16.60 -1.14
CA TRP A 137 15.51 -16.65 -2.51
C TRP A 137 15.45 -18.06 -3.15
N PRO A 138 15.98 -19.14 -2.54
CA PRO A 138 15.90 -20.46 -3.15
C PRO A 138 14.49 -21.00 -3.29
N VAL A 139 13.59 -20.62 -2.39
CA VAL A 139 12.20 -21.07 -2.39
C VAL A 139 11.37 -20.43 -3.51
N LEU A 140 11.68 -19.17 -3.86
CA LEU A 140 11.04 -18.47 -4.94
C LEU A 140 11.49 -19.01 -6.30
N ARG A 141 10.55 -19.20 -7.23
CA ARG A 141 10.85 -19.60 -8.62
C ARG A 141 11.71 -18.56 -9.33
N ASP A 142 12.41 -18.97 -10.37
CA ASP A 142 13.26 -18.05 -11.13
C ASP A 142 12.47 -16.98 -11.88
N ASP A 143 11.23 -17.32 -12.32
CA ASP A 143 10.26 -16.37 -12.87
C ASP A 143 9.33 -15.75 -11.83
N GLY A 144 9.57 -16.03 -10.54
CA GLY A 144 8.76 -15.58 -9.42
C GLY A 144 8.98 -14.12 -9.06
N VAL A 145 8.04 -13.57 -8.30
CA VAL A 145 8.06 -12.17 -7.85
C VAL A 145 7.85 -12.07 -6.34
N ALA A 146 8.39 -11.01 -5.75
CA ALA A 146 8.12 -10.66 -4.35
C ALA A 146 7.55 -9.25 -4.26
N TRP A 147 6.39 -9.12 -3.59
CA TRP A 147 5.75 -7.86 -3.23
C TRP A 147 6.01 -7.58 -1.76
N LEU A 148 6.82 -6.56 -1.49
CA LEU A 148 7.19 -6.16 -0.13
C LEU A 148 6.50 -4.86 0.26
N ASN A 149 5.52 -4.93 1.17
CA ASN A 149 4.85 -3.75 1.72
C ASN A 149 5.57 -3.26 2.98
N LEU A 150 5.94 -1.98 3.00
CA LEU A 150 6.62 -1.34 4.12
C LEU A 150 6.08 0.06 4.40
N GLY A 151 5.85 0.32 5.69
CA GLY A 151 5.62 1.65 6.22
C GLY A 151 6.90 2.27 6.75
N ASP A 152 6.94 3.60 6.77
CA ASP A 152 8.07 4.36 7.29
C ASP A 152 7.72 5.04 8.61
N SER A 153 8.73 5.37 9.38
CA SER A 153 8.59 6.05 10.68
C SER A 153 9.60 7.19 10.80
N TYR A 154 9.50 7.93 11.89
CA TYR A 154 10.35 9.09 12.16
C TYR A 154 11.28 8.82 13.31
N ALA A 155 12.51 9.32 13.25
CA ALA A 155 13.44 9.34 14.37
C ALA A 155 12.81 10.15 15.50
N ALA A 156 12.65 9.52 16.67
CA ALA A 156 11.95 10.14 17.76
C ALA A 156 12.75 11.32 18.30
N GLY A 157 12.12 12.47 18.36
CA GLY A 157 12.51 13.60 19.17
C GLY A 157 11.40 13.83 20.17
N GLY A 158 11.71 14.00 21.41
CA GLY A 158 10.88 14.28 22.57
C GLY A 158 9.36 14.14 22.45
N ASN A 159 8.68 13.80 23.51
CA ASN A 159 7.24 13.62 23.61
C ASN A 159 6.45 14.45 22.60
N GLY A 160 5.67 13.80 21.71
CA GLY A 160 4.68 14.44 20.85
C GLY A 160 3.54 15.09 21.65
N GLY A 161 3.90 15.93 22.57
CA GLY A 161 3.00 16.80 23.31
C GLY A 161 2.99 18.17 22.66
N GLY A 162 1.89 18.46 21.97
CA GLY A 162 1.40 19.77 21.59
C GLY A 162 2.45 20.86 21.33
N GLY A 163 2.67 21.16 20.04
CA GLY A 163 3.32 22.40 19.66
C GLY A 163 2.55 23.58 20.23
N SER A 164 2.87 23.98 21.43
CA SER A 164 2.61 25.31 21.93
C SER A 164 3.86 26.10 21.64
N PHE A 165 3.72 27.22 20.98
CA PHE A 165 4.67 28.33 20.95
C PHE A 165 5.01 28.69 22.40
N MET A 166 5.97 28.01 22.96
CA MET A 166 6.48 28.35 24.27
C MET A 166 7.73 29.18 24.11
N ALA A 167 7.60 30.41 24.61
CA ALA A 167 8.60 31.40 24.78
C ALA A 167 9.95 30.87 25.30
N GLU A 168 10.95 31.69 25.19
CA GLU A 168 12.37 31.59 25.59
C GLU A 168 12.66 30.79 26.87
N ARG A 169 11.68 30.65 27.77
CA ARG A 169 11.73 29.80 28.99
C ARG A 169 11.83 28.32 28.68
N ALA A 170 11.34 27.89 27.50
CA ALA A 170 11.43 26.49 27.06
C ALA A 170 12.82 26.17 26.47
N ARG A 171 13.55 27.18 25.93
CA ARG A 171 14.88 26.98 25.35
C ARG A 171 15.91 26.59 26.43
N ARG A 172 15.84 27.16 27.62
CA ARG A 172 16.69 26.76 28.74
C ARG A 172 16.35 25.38 29.31
N ALA A 173 15.11 24.92 29.13
CA ALA A 173 14.72 23.56 29.50
C ALA A 173 15.23 22.50 28.50
N TRP A 174 15.76 22.92 27.33
CA TRP A 174 16.29 22.02 26.30
C TRP A 174 17.69 21.48 26.65
N GLU A 175 18.47 22.23 27.38
CA GLU A 175 19.83 21.84 27.77
C GLU A 175 19.87 20.65 28.74
N HIS A 176 18.78 20.38 29.48
CA HIS A 176 18.66 19.26 30.41
C HIS A 176 17.74 18.13 29.91
N ARG A 177 17.47 18.03 28.57
CA ARG A 177 16.56 17.01 28.02
C ARG A 177 17.09 15.58 28.13
N ALA A 178 18.41 15.39 28.14
CA ALA A 178 19.02 14.07 28.18
C ALA A 178 18.63 13.28 29.47
N ASP A 179 18.30 13.98 30.57
CA ASP A 179 17.98 13.38 31.87
C ASP A 179 16.46 13.17 32.10
N ARG A 180 15.60 13.59 31.18
CA ARG A 180 14.17 13.40 31.37
C ARG A 180 13.75 11.95 31.06
N LYS A 181 13.08 11.31 32.04
CA LYS A 181 12.38 10.03 31.82
C LYS A 181 11.53 10.13 30.57
N GLY A 182 11.88 9.39 29.49
CA GLY A 182 11.16 9.35 28.23
C GLY A 182 11.80 10.08 27.04
N TYR A 183 12.94 10.78 27.21
CA TYR A 183 13.70 11.28 26.07
C TYR A 183 14.35 10.12 25.29
N ARG A 184 14.28 10.18 23.98
CA ARG A 184 14.80 9.16 23.08
C ARG A 184 15.81 9.78 22.16
N LYS A 185 17.01 9.25 22.19
CA LYS A 185 18.03 9.64 21.22
C LYS A 185 17.65 9.08 19.84
N PRO A 186 17.76 9.88 18.79
CA PRO A 186 17.64 9.36 17.44
C PRO A 186 18.74 8.31 17.18
N PRO A 187 18.55 7.38 16.23
CA PRO A 187 19.61 6.47 15.81
C PRO A 187 20.86 7.23 15.37
N PRO A 188 22.05 6.60 15.48
CA PRO A 188 23.29 7.20 15.02
C PRO A 188 23.20 7.75 13.59
N GLY A 189 23.70 8.96 13.36
CA GLY A 189 23.68 9.63 12.04
C GLY A 189 22.35 10.28 11.66
N LEU A 190 21.29 10.15 12.48
CA LEU A 190 20.00 10.80 12.25
C LEU A 190 19.73 11.89 13.30
N LYS A 191 18.94 12.86 12.91
CA LYS A 191 18.48 13.94 13.78
C LYS A 191 17.06 13.68 14.28
N GLU A 192 16.68 14.34 15.35
CA GLU A 192 15.28 14.35 15.79
C GLU A 192 14.34 14.74 14.65
N LYS A 193 13.22 13.99 14.51
CA LYS A 193 12.19 14.19 13.49
C LYS A 193 12.60 13.83 12.06
N ASP A 194 13.81 13.38 11.82
CA ASP A 194 14.16 12.85 10.50
C ASP A 194 13.22 11.68 10.14
N LEU A 195 12.79 11.63 8.88
CA LEU A 195 12.16 10.44 8.32
C LEU A 195 13.23 9.36 8.20
N LEU A 196 12.96 8.16 8.72
CA LEU A 196 13.95 7.09 8.75
C LEU A 196 14.28 6.55 7.35
N GLY A 197 13.33 6.60 6.42
CA GLY A 197 13.49 6.10 5.06
C GLY A 197 13.55 4.58 4.99
N ILE A 198 13.00 3.88 5.97
CA ILE A 198 13.04 2.40 6.09
C ILE A 198 12.65 1.68 4.79
N PRO A 199 11.52 2.02 4.12
CA PRO A 199 11.11 1.30 2.91
C PRO A 199 12.18 1.35 1.82
N TRP A 200 12.72 2.54 1.55
CA TRP A 200 13.73 2.72 0.51
C TRP A 200 15.10 2.14 0.89
N ARG A 201 15.48 2.19 2.18
CA ARG A 201 16.70 1.53 2.66
C ARG A 201 16.61 0.02 2.47
N ALA A 202 15.46 -0.60 2.79
CA ALA A 202 15.24 -2.03 2.55
C ALA A 202 15.30 -2.37 1.05
N ALA A 203 14.60 -1.60 0.21
CA ALA A 203 14.58 -1.83 -1.23
C ALA A 203 15.97 -1.72 -1.86
N LEU A 204 16.77 -0.72 -1.49
CA LEU A 204 18.11 -0.51 -2.00
C LEU A 204 19.10 -1.56 -1.48
N ALA A 205 18.97 -2.02 -0.22
CA ALA A 205 19.77 -3.09 0.32
C ALA A 205 19.46 -4.43 -0.36
N LEU A 206 18.19 -4.75 -0.61
CA LEU A 206 17.78 -5.94 -1.36
C LEU A 206 18.26 -5.88 -2.81
N GLN A 207 18.22 -4.69 -3.45
CA GLN A 207 18.79 -4.50 -4.78
C GLN A 207 20.30 -4.76 -4.79
N ALA A 208 21.02 -4.26 -3.79
CA ALA A 208 22.46 -4.52 -3.66
C ALA A 208 22.77 -5.99 -3.37
N ASP A 209 21.82 -6.71 -2.78
CA ASP A 209 21.92 -8.15 -2.44
C ASP A 209 21.51 -9.08 -3.60
N GLY A 210 21.26 -8.53 -4.80
CA GLY A 210 21.01 -9.28 -6.03
C GLY A 210 19.57 -9.24 -6.55
N TRP A 211 18.59 -8.74 -5.79
CA TRP A 211 17.24 -8.61 -6.27
C TRP A 211 17.11 -7.52 -7.33
N TYR A 212 16.31 -7.77 -8.36
CA TYR A 212 15.89 -6.71 -9.27
C TYR A 212 14.77 -5.90 -8.62
N LEU A 213 15.02 -4.63 -8.33
CA LEU A 213 13.98 -3.69 -7.90
C LEU A 213 13.23 -3.17 -9.14
N ARG A 214 12.05 -3.74 -9.43
CA ARG A 214 11.33 -3.50 -10.68
C ARG A 214 10.38 -2.32 -10.63
N SER A 215 9.78 -2.08 -9.47
CA SER A 215 8.84 -0.97 -9.29
C SER A 215 8.67 -0.62 -7.82
N ASP A 216 8.35 0.65 -7.59
CA ASP A 216 7.76 1.15 -6.35
C ASP A 216 6.29 1.44 -6.60
N VAL A 217 5.42 0.88 -5.80
CA VAL A 217 3.99 1.18 -5.81
C VAL A 217 3.66 1.97 -4.55
N ILE A 218 2.97 3.09 -4.73
CA ILE A 218 2.47 3.91 -3.64
C ILE A 218 1.05 3.44 -3.29
N TRP A 219 0.90 2.78 -2.16
CA TRP A 219 -0.43 2.54 -1.59
C TRP A 219 -0.92 3.81 -0.92
N ALA A 220 -1.71 4.60 -1.65
CA ALA A 220 -2.34 5.82 -1.13
C ALA A 220 -3.61 5.46 -0.36
N LYS A 221 -3.67 5.87 0.91
CA LYS A 221 -4.78 5.61 1.85
C LYS A 221 -5.73 6.80 1.91
N PRO A 222 -6.89 6.78 1.22
CA PRO A 222 -7.84 7.91 1.24
C PRO A 222 -8.39 8.22 2.64
N ASN A 223 -8.39 7.22 3.52
CA ASN A 223 -8.86 7.28 4.90
C ASN A 223 -7.71 7.18 5.92
N ALA A 224 -6.52 7.70 5.59
CA ALA A 224 -5.42 7.74 6.54
C ALA A 224 -5.85 8.42 7.85
N MET A 225 -5.39 7.87 8.98
CA MET A 225 -5.68 8.48 10.28
C MET A 225 -5.00 9.85 10.37
N PRO A 226 -5.73 10.87 10.88
CA PRO A 226 -5.15 12.19 11.06
C PRO A 226 -4.01 12.15 12.08
N GLU A 227 -2.93 12.84 11.78
CA GLU A 227 -1.81 13.05 12.70
C GLU A 227 -1.89 14.45 13.32
N SER A 228 -1.56 14.54 14.62
CA SER A 228 -1.55 15.83 15.34
C SER A 228 -0.30 16.67 15.04
N VAL A 229 0.39 16.42 13.94
CA VAL A 229 1.60 17.14 13.53
C VAL A 229 1.24 18.41 12.78
N LYS A 230 2.03 19.48 12.98
CA LYS A 230 1.82 20.80 12.38
C LYS A 230 2.98 21.29 11.53
N ASP A 231 4.09 20.57 11.55
CA ASP A 231 5.37 20.94 10.93
C ASP A 231 5.72 20.07 9.70
N ARG A 232 4.81 19.20 9.29
CA ARG A 232 4.89 18.40 8.07
C ARG A 232 3.51 17.93 7.61
N PRO A 233 3.33 17.52 6.35
CA PRO A 233 2.11 16.86 5.91
C PRO A 233 1.84 15.55 6.67
N THR A 234 0.57 15.19 6.82
CA THR A 234 0.14 13.88 7.32
C THR A 234 0.56 12.79 6.34
N LYS A 235 1.18 11.72 6.87
CA LYS A 235 1.55 10.57 6.06
C LYS A 235 0.32 9.74 5.70
N ALA A 236 0.00 9.68 4.41
CA ALA A 236 -1.20 9.02 3.90
C ALA A 236 -0.88 7.90 2.89
N HIS A 237 0.33 7.36 2.91
CA HIS A 237 0.74 6.28 2.01
C HIS A 237 1.75 5.33 2.66
N GLU A 238 1.86 4.16 2.06
CA GLU A 238 2.93 3.18 2.26
C GLU A 238 3.53 2.78 0.91
N TYR A 239 4.67 2.11 0.94
CA TYR A 239 5.36 1.63 -0.24
C TYR A 239 5.17 0.13 -0.39
N ILE A 240 5.00 -0.31 -1.64
CA ILE A 240 5.03 -1.72 -2.01
C ILE A 240 6.06 -1.88 -3.12
N PHE A 241 7.11 -2.62 -2.86
CA PHE A 241 8.15 -2.86 -3.84
C PHE A 241 7.92 -4.16 -4.57
N LEU A 242 8.05 -4.12 -5.89
CA LEU A 242 8.11 -5.30 -6.75
C LEU A 242 9.57 -5.70 -6.93
N LEU A 243 9.91 -6.85 -6.42
CA LEU A 243 11.24 -7.44 -6.48
C LEU A 243 11.18 -8.75 -7.29
N THR A 244 12.24 -9.04 -8.03
CA THR A 244 12.35 -10.28 -8.82
C THR A 244 13.77 -10.85 -8.76
N LYS A 245 13.92 -12.16 -9.01
CA LYS A 245 15.24 -12.80 -9.09
C LYS A 245 15.93 -12.49 -10.40
N ASN A 246 15.18 -12.36 -11.49
CA ASN A 246 15.67 -12.21 -12.85
C ASN A 246 15.04 -10.99 -13.54
N GLU A 247 15.63 -10.55 -14.63
CA GLU A 247 15.07 -9.50 -15.49
C GLU A 247 13.77 -9.92 -16.17
N THR A 248 13.63 -11.22 -16.46
CA THR A 248 12.42 -11.84 -17.02
C THR A 248 11.67 -12.58 -15.93
N TYR A 249 10.42 -12.24 -15.73
CA TYR A 249 9.57 -12.77 -14.66
C TYR A 249 8.11 -12.83 -15.09
N SER A 250 7.32 -13.59 -14.34
CA SER A 250 5.88 -13.73 -14.59
C SER A 250 5.13 -12.47 -14.19
N TYR A 251 4.52 -11.77 -15.17
CA TYR A 251 3.72 -10.57 -14.92
C TYR A 251 2.58 -10.44 -15.92
N ASN A 252 1.34 -10.40 -15.42
CA ASN A 252 0.13 -10.24 -16.22
C ASN A 252 -0.45 -8.82 -16.07
N ALA A 253 0.00 -7.91 -16.93
CA ALA A 253 -0.46 -6.52 -16.93
C ALA A 253 -1.97 -6.38 -17.22
N ASP A 254 -2.52 -7.27 -18.04
CA ASP A 254 -3.95 -7.22 -18.46
C ASP A 254 -4.88 -7.58 -17.31
N ALA A 255 -4.46 -8.49 -16.42
CA ALA A 255 -5.26 -8.91 -15.27
C ALA A 255 -5.54 -7.76 -14.28
N ILE A 256 -4.64 -6.78 -14.21
CA ILE A 256 -4.77 -5.62 -13.31
C ILE A 256 -4.95 -4.30 -14.07
N ALA A 257 -5.18 -4.33 -15.38
CA ALA A 257 -5.32 -3.14 -16.19
C ALA A 257 -6.44 -2.22 -15.70
N GLU A 258 -6.17 -0.92 -15.67
CA GLU A 258 -7.14 0.10 -15.27
C GLU A 258 -7.80 0.75 -16.50
N PRO A 259 -9.03 1.30 -16.38
CA PRO A 259 -9.68 2.02 -17.47
C PRO A 259 -8.82 3.17 -17.98
N SER A 260 -8.65 3.25 -19.30
CA SER A 260 -7.96 4.37 -19.94
C SER A 260 -8.92 5.54 -20.12
N PHE A 261 -8.73 6.58 -19.33
CA PHE A 261 -9.38 7.87 -19.59
C PHE A 261 -8.51 8.66 -20.56
N THR A 262 -8.69 8.42 -21.85
CA THR A 262 -8.14 9.32 -22.86
C THR A 262 -8.86 10.66 -22.77
N THR A 263 -8.33 11.56 -21.97
CA THR A 263 -8.52 12.98 -22.20
C THR A 263 -7.63 13.37 -23.36
N ASP A 264 -7.91 12.86 -24.54
CA ASP A 264 -7.35 13.39 -25.77
C ASP A 264 -8.01 14.76 -26.05
N ARG A 265 -7.67 15.71 -25.21
CA ARG A 265 -7.67 17.11 -25.57
C ARG A 265 -6.29 17.46 -26.09
N ARG A 266 -5.96 17.03 -27.30
CA ARG A 266 -5.05 17.86 -28.10
C ARG A 266 -5.78 19.19 -28.26
N PRO A 267 -5.21 20.33 -27.83
CA PRO A 267 -5.75 21.61 -28.24
C PRO A 267 -5.55 21.67 -29.75
N VAL A 268 -6.61 21.57 -30.50
CA VAL A 268 -6.63 22.05 -31.88
C VAL A 268 -6.32 23.54 -31.79
N GLY A 269 -5.23 23.93 -32.43
CA GLY A 269 -4.48 25.16 -32.29
C GLY A 269 -5.29 26.44 -32.02
N GLY A 270 -4.67 27.27 -31.23
CA GLY A 270 -4.99 28.69 -31.18
C GLY A 270 -5.54 29.16 -29.83
N SER A 271 -4.74 30.02 -29.23
CA SER A 271 -5.04 30.96 -28.16
C SER A 271 -4.60 30.54 -26.75
N THR A 272 -3.52 31.14 -26.32
CA THR A 272 -3.05 31.27 -24.94
C THR A 272 -4.08 32.02 -24.09
N GLY A 273 -5.07 31.25 -23.58
CA GLY A 273 -6.05 31.74 -22.61
C GLY A 273 -5.76 31.09 -21.26
N THR A 274 -5.39 31.88 -20.29
CA THR A 274 -5.22 31.57 -18.88
C THR A 274 -6.37 30.69 -18.38
N LEU A 275 -6.07 29.48 -17.91
CA LEU A 275 -7.04 28.58 -17.28
C LEU A 275 -7.43 29.14 -15.91
N GLY A 276 -8.51 29.90 -15.87
CA GLY A 276 -9.21 30.23 -14.62
C GLY A 276 -9.88 29.00 -14.02
N PRO A 277 -10.21 29.01 -12.71
CA PRO A 277 -10.76 27.88 -11.99
C PRO A 277 -12.07 27.38 -12.63
N LEU A 278 -12.15 26.09 -12.91
CA LEU A 278 -13.27 25.41 -13.56
C LEU A 278 -14.57 25.58 -12.77
N ASN A 279 -15.28 26.60 -13.16
CA ASN A 279 -16.74 26.82 -13.19
C ASN A 279 -17.65 26.10 -12.18
N SER A 280 -17.80 26.74 -11.03
CA SER A 280 -18.97 26.58 -10.16
C SER A 280 -20.30 27.05 -10.82
N ARG A 281 -20.24 27.79 -11.94
CA ARG A 281 -21.41 28.35 -12.64
C ARG A 281 -22.13 27.37 -13.58
N ARG A 282 -21.55 26.24 -13.99
CA ARG A 282 -22.19 25.27 -14.91
C ARG A 282 -23.16 24.32 -14.24
N ARG A 283 -23.02 24.01 -12.94
CA ARG A 283 -23.95 23.13 -12.23
C ARG A 283 -25.39 23.68 -12.16
N PRO A 284 -25.63 24.98 -11.86
CA PRO A 284 -26.97 25.53 -11.86
C PRO A 284 -27.64 25.51 -13.22
N GLN A 285 -26.88 25.77 -14.31
CA GLN A 285 -27.43 25.81 -15.67
C GLN A 285 -27.87 24.42 -16.14
N ARG A 286 -27.12 23.37 -15.83
CA ARG A 286 -27.47 21.99 -16.18
C ARG A 286 -28.70 21.52 -15.38
N GLN A 287 -28.78 21.85 -14.10
CA GLN A 287 -29.95 21.51 -13.29
C GLN A 287 -31.20 22.17 -13.84
N ARG A 288 -31.13 23.44 -14.23
CA ARG A 288 -32.21 24.15 -14.88
C ARG A 288 -32.62 23.54 -16.21
N ALA A 289 -31.67 23.09 -17.02
CA ALA A 289 -31.92 22.37 -18.26
C ALA A 289 -32.68 21.04 -18.04
N LEU A 290 -32.33 20.30 -17.00
CA LEU A 290 -33.00 19.05 -16.63
C LEU A 290 -34.42 19.29 -16.12
N GLU A 291 -34.63 20.33 -15.33
CA GLU A 291 -35.97 20.73 -14.86
C GLU A 291 -36.89 21.10 -16.03
N LEU A 292 -36.39 21.90 -16.97
CA LEU A 292 -37.15 22.26 -18.18
C LEU A 292 -37.46 21.03 -19.04
N ALA A 293 -36.51 20.11 -19.21
CA ALA A 293 -36.70 18.88 -19.95
C ALA A 293 -37.78 18.00 -19.32
N GLN A 294 -37.75 17.87 -18.00
CA GLN A 294 -38.73 17.06 -17.26
C GLN A 294 -40.12 17.66 -17.28
N GLN A 295 -40.24 18.99 -17.13
CA GLN A 295 -41.53 19.69 -17.24
C GLN A 295 -42.19 19.58 -18.64
N ALA A 296 -41.36 19.53 -19.67
CA ALA A 296 -41.84 19.43 -21.05
C ALA A 296 -41.95 17.98 -21.56
N GLY A 297 -41.68 16.98 -20.73
CA GLY A 297 -41.75 15.56 -21.12
C GLY A 297 -40.73 15.13 -22.18
N LEU A 298 -39.57 15.80 -22.27
CA LEU A 298 -38.52 15.41 -23.20
C LEU A 298 -37.95 14.04 -22.86
N THR A 299 -37.92 13.16 -23.88
CA THR A 299 -37.41 11.79 -23.77
C THR A 299 -35.95 11.69 -24.18
N GLN A 300 -35.31 10.54 -23.96
CA GLN A 300 -33.96 10.25 -24.40
C GLN A 300 -33.77 10.45 -25.92
N LEU A 301 -34.82 10.17 -26.73
CA LEU A 301 -34.80 10.39 -28.18
C LEU A 301 -34.57 11.85 -28.55
N HIS A 302 -35.15 12.79 -27.83
CA HIS A 302 -34.94 14.22 -28.04
C HIS A 302 -33.49 14.65 -27.75
N PHE A 303 -32.88 14.10 -26.69
CA PHE A 303 -31.48 14.39 -26.39
C PHE A 303 -30.51 13.76 -27.41
N ASP A 304 -30.82 12.58 -27.91
CA ASP A 304 -30.03 11.95 -28.95
C ASP A 304 -30.17 12.69 -30.28
N ALA A 305 -31.34 13.23 -30.57
CA ALA A 305 -31.61 14.09 -31.74
C ALA A 305 -30.82 15.40 -31.65
N ILE A 306 -30.77 16.08 -30.48
CA ILE A 306 -29.93 17.27 -30.27
C ILE A 306 -28.44 16.95 -30.53
N ARG A 307 -27.95 15.79 -30.06
CA ARG A 307 -26.56 15.37 -30.28
C ARG A 307 -26.27 15.09 -31.76
N ALA A 308 -27.21 14.50 -32.48
CA ALA A 308 -27.08 14.20 -33.89
C ALA A 308 -27.12 15.47 -34.75
N ALA A 309 -28.01 16.41 -34.43
CA ALA A 309 -28.19 17.66 -35.15
C ALA A 309 -27.11 18.74 -34.87
N GLY A 310 -26.39 18.63 -33.72
CA GLY A 310 -25.30 19.57 -33.37
C GLY A 310 -25.77 20.98 -32.99
N ILE A 311 -24.81 21.95 -32.96
CA ILE A 311 -24.98 23.30 -32.40
C ILE A 311 -25.77 24.23 -33.36
N THR A 312 -25.71 23.99 -34.64
CA THR A 312 -26.27 24.92 -35.66
C THR A 312 -27.74 24.70 -35.91
N ASP A 313 -28.50 25.79 -35.91
CA ASP A 313 -29.94 25.77 -36.21
C ASP A 313 -30.23 25.55 -37.70
N THR A 314 -29.20 25.55 -38.55
CA THR A 314 -29.33 25.53 -40.02
C THR A 314 -28.86 24.25 -40.68
N GLY A 315 -28.54 23.20 -39.94
CA GLY A 315 -28.25 21.85 -40.52
C GLY A 315 -27.03 21.72 -41.44
N LYS A 316 -26.27 22.80 -41.70
CA LYS A 316 -25.16 22.78 -42.66
C LYS A 316 -23.80 22.34 -42.11
N ALA A 317 -23.64 22.23 -40.79
CA ALA A 317 -22.35 21.86 -40.18
C ALA A 317 -22.16 20.35 -39.93
N ALA A 318 -23.16 19.52 -40.22
CA ALA A 318 -23.11 18.07 -39.92
C ALA A 318 -22.46 17.22 -41.03
N VAL A 319 -22.05 17.82 -42.14
CA VAL A 319 -21.59 17.07 -43.36
C VAL A 319 -20.11 16.67 -43.29
N THR A 320 -19.32 17.18 -42.36
CA THR A 320 -17.84 17.00 -42.35
C THR A 320 -17.28 16.06 -41.30
N GLN A 321 -18.09 15.41 -40.46
CA GLN A 321 -17.56 14.37 -39.54
C GLN A 321 -18.33 13.06 -39.66
N SER A 322 -17.78 12.21 -40.49
CA SER A 322 -17.85 10.75 -40.49
C SER A 322 -19.21 10.08 -40.41
N GLY A 323 -19.58 9.47 -41.53
CA GLY A 323 -20.28 8.18 -41.55
C GLY A 323 -21.75 8.27 -41.26
N ALA A 324 -22.54 8.32 -42.36
CA ALA A 324 -23.85 7.68 -42.53
C ALA A 324 -24.74 7.50 -41.28
N GLY A 325 -24.91 8.50 -40.48
CA GLY A 325 -26.00 8.62 -39.52
C GLY A 325 -27.09 9.46 -40.16
N LYS A 326 -28.13 8.81 -40.65
CA LYS A 326 -29.31 9.39 -41.32
C LYS A 326 -29.85 10.55 -40.48
N ASN A 327 -29.60 11.79 -40.89
CA ASN A 327 -30.36 12.96 -40.49
C ASN A 327 -31.73 12.87 -41.12
N THR A 328 -32.59 12.00 -40.61
CA THR A 328 -33.99 11.89 -41.08
C THR A 328 -34.74 13.14 -40.61
N GLU A 329 -35.76 13.54 -41.33
CA GLU A 329 -36.66 14.66 -40.96
C GLU A 329 -37.12 14.52 -39.48
N VAL A 330 -37.38 13.30 -39.03
CA VAL A 330 -37.78 12.99 -37.65
C VAL A 330 -36.71 13.41 -36.63
N VAL A 331 -35.40 13.19 -36.89
CA VAL A 331 -34.34 13.61 -36.02
C VAL A 331 -34.21 15.13 -35.95
N GLN A 332 -34.40 15.80 -37.09
CA GLN A 332 -34.39 17.26 -37.16
C GLN A 332 -35.58 17.86 -36.41
N GLN A 333 -36.75 17.29 -36.53
CA GLN A 333 -37.96 17.73 -35.84
C GLN A 333 -37.81 17.56 -34.32
N LEU A 334 -37.39 16.38 -33.81
CA LEU A 334 -37.17 16.13 -32.38
C LEU A 334 -36.07 17.04 -31.80
N ALA A 335 -35.04 17.32 -32.58
CA ALA A 335 -33.99 18.25 -32.15
C ALA A 335 -34.49 19.69 -32.06
N ALA A 336 -35.35 20.13 -33.02
CA ALA A 336 -35.96 21.46 -33.02
C ALA A 336 -36.91 21.65 -31.84
N GLU A 337 -37.76 20.67 -31.56
CA GLU A 337 -38.68 20.67 -30.42
C GLU A 337 -37.91 20.78 -29.09
N ALA A 338 -36.88 19.95 -28.91
CA ALA A 338 -36.08 19.97 -27.71
C ALA A 338 -35.26 21.26 -27.53
N LYS A 339 -34.75 21.85 -28.63
CA LYS A 339 -34.03 23.13 -28.61
C LYS A 339 -34.97 24.30 -28.27
N ALA A 340 -36.19 24.27 -28.74
CA ALA A 340 -37.21 25.30 -28.44
C ALA A 340 -37.55 25.29 -26.94
N VAL A 341 -37.75 24.12 -26.35
CA VAL A 341 -38.02 23.94 -24.92
C VAL A 341 -36.81 24.35 -24.04
N LEU A 342 -35.64 23.82 -24.39
CA LEU A 342 -34.42 24.05 -23.58
C LEU A 342 -33.79 25.41 -23.82
N LYS A 343 -34.23 26.16 -24.82
CA LYS A 343 -33.68 27.44 -25.22
C LYS A 343 -32.14 27.38 -25.30
N GLY A 344 -31.39 28.29 -24.70
CA GLY A 344 -29.93 28.27 -24.69
C GLY A 344 -29.29 27.12 -23.92
N TYR A 345 -30.04 26.44 -23.04
CA TYR A 345 -29.52 25.38 -22.18
C TYR A 345 -29.29 24.04 -22.90
N TYR A 346 -29.78 23.83 -24.10
CA TYR A 346 -29.52 22.59 -24.85
C TYR A 346 -28.03 22.31 -25.08
N ARG A 347 -27.19 23.34 -25.04
CA ARG A 347 -25.72 23.22 -25.14
C ARG A 347 -25.08 22.38 -24.05
N GLU A 348 -25.72 22.29 -22.89
CA GLU A 348 -25.27 21.46 -21.77
C GLU A 348 -25.36 19.95 -22.08
N PHE A 349 -26.18 19.57 -23.04
CA PHE A 349 -26.35 18.18 -23.52
C PHE A 349 -25.44 17.83 -24.71
N LEU A 350 -24.78 18.81 -25.31
CA LEU A 350 -23.80 18.63 -26.37
C LEU A 350 -22.39 18.40 -25.85
N SER A 351 -22.11 18.74 -24.60
CA SER A 351 -20.78 18.58 -24.00
C SER A 351 -20.48 17.11 -23.70
N LYS A 352 -19.22 16.70 -23.90
CA LYS A 352 -18.75 15.33 -23.63
C LYS A 352 -18.87 14.92 -22.15
N GLU A 353 -19.07 15.85 -21.23
CA GLU A 353 -19.28 15.60 -19.80
C GLU A 353 -20.60 14.85 -19.52
N THR A 354 -21.57 14.90 -20.43
CA THR A 354 -22.81 14.12 -20.33
C THR A 354 -22.61 12.63 -20.63
N ARG A 355 -21.44 12.24 -21.13
CA ARG A 355 -21.11 10.82 -21.42
C ARG A 355 -20.83 9.99 -20.18
N ASN A 356 -20.64 10.61 -19.01
CA ASN A 356 -20.29 9.90 -17.76
C ASN A 356 -21.46 9.17 -17.06
N ARG A 357 -22.67 9.22 -17.62
CA ARG A 357 -23.83 8.44 -17.15
C ARG A 357 -24.32 7.47 -18.22
N ARG A 358 -23.41 6.66 -18.71
CA ARG A 358 -23.78 5.52 -19.55
C ARG A 358 -24.25 4.37 -18.66
N SER A 359 -25.14 3.55 -19.22
CA SER A 359 -25.54 2.30 -18.58
C SER A 359 -24.30 1.43 -18.32
N ILE A 360 -24.34 0.61 -17.30
CA ILE A 360 -23.27 -0.33 -16.92
C ILE A 360 -22.81 -1.17 -18.14
N TRP A 361 -23.71 -1.46 -19.05
CA TRP A 361 -23.44 -2.23 -20.27
C TRP A 361 -22.56 -1.50 -21.29
N GLU A 362 -22.80 -0.22 -21.55
CA GLU A 362 -21.96 0.57 -22.45
C GLU A 362 -20.59 0.87 -21.84
N TYR A 363 -20.50 0.95 -20.51
CA TYR A 363 -19.25 1.13 -19.80
C TYR A 363 -18.37 -0.12 -19.90
N ALA A 364 -18.92 -1.30 -19.68
CA ALA A 364 -18.21 -2.57 -19.79
C ALA A 364 -17.72 -2.87 -21.22
N ALA A 365 -18.53 -2.60 -22.23
CA ALA A 365 -18.17 -2.85 -23.64
C ALA A 365 -17.06 -1.92 -24.16
N ARG A 366 -16.95 -0.69 -23.63
CA ARG A 366 -15.87 0.25 -23.99
C ARG A 366 -14.61 0.10 -23.15
N ASP A 367 -14.73 -0.36 -21.92
CA ASP A 367 -13.57 -0.64 -21.07
C ASP A 367 -12.70 -1.76 -21.62
N GLN A 368 -13.27 -2.73 -22.31
CA GLN A 368 -12.51 -3.80 -22.97
C GLN A 368 -11.63 -3.30 -24.13
N ALA A 369 -12.00 -2.18 -24.78
CA ALA A 369 -11.26 -1.62 -25.91
C ALA A 369 -10.18 -0.59 -25.51
N ALA A 370 -10.18 -0.09 -24.28
CA ALA A 370 -9.33 1.01 -23.83
C ALA A 370 -8.76 0.75 -22.44
N ARG A 371 -8.13 -0.39 -22.23
CA ARG A 371 -7.37 -0.70 -21.01
C ARG A 371 -5.92 -0.26 -21.18
N ARG A 372 -5.32 0.21 -20.10
CA ARG A 372 -3.91 0.55 -20.01
C ARG A 372 -3.28 -0.16 -18.84
N ASN A 373 -1.96 -0.32 -18.88
CA ASN A 373 -1.22 -0.82 -17.74
C ASN A 373 -1.52 0.02 -16.49
N ARG A 374 -1.68 -0.64 -15.34
CA ARG A 374 -2.00 0.01 -14.07
C ARG A 374 -0.84 0.90 -13.62
N ARG A 375 -1.17 2.12 -13.18
CA ARG A 375 -0.18 3.05 -12.66
C ARG A 375 0.30 2.64 -11.28
N THR A 376 1.46 3.17 -10.86
CA THR A 376 2.11 2.85 -9.58
C THR A 376 1.46 3.54 -8.35
N ILE A 377 0.38 4.29 -8.51
CA ILE A 377 -0.36 4.88 -7.38
C ILE A 377 -1.69 4.15 -7.22
N TRP A 378 -1.78 3.31 -6.18
CA TRP A 378 -2.97 2.52 -5.85
C TRP A 378 -3.75 3.19 -4.73
N ARG A 379 -4.95 3.68 -5.04
CA ARG A 379 -5.82 4.36 -4.07
C ARG A 379 -6.78 3.35 -3.47
N ILE A 380 -6.39 2.75 -2.36
CA ILE A 380 -7.13 1.69 -1.67
C ILE A 380 -7.34 2.11 -0.22
N ALA A 381 -8.60 2.11 0.23
CA ALA A 381 -8.91 2.45 1.61
C ALA A 381 -8.38 1.37 2.58
N ALA A 382 -7.71 1.79 3.65
CA ALA A 382 -7.36 0.89 4.72
C ALA A 382 -8.66 0.41 5.41
N ARG A 383 -8.84 -0.91 5.50
CA ARG A 383 -9.97 -1.53 6.19
C ARG A 383 -9.43 -2.31 7.38
N GLY A 384 -9.82 -1.93 8.59
CA GLY A 384 -9.56 -2.74 9.78
C GLY A 384 -10.41 -4.00 9.77
N ILE A 385 -9.86 -5.10 10.21
CA ILE A 385 -10.60 -6.33 10.49
C ILE A 385 -11.10 -6.21 11.93
N ARG A 386 -12.40 -6.45 12.18
CA ARG A 386 -13.02 -6.27 13.51
C ARG A 386 -12.38 -7.16 14.57
N GLU A 387 -11.91 -8.34 14.18
CA GLU A 387 -11.31 -9.36 15.04
C GLU A 387 -9.80 -9.16 15.22
N ALA A 388 -9.14 -8.41 14.33
CA ALA A 388 -7.71 -8.12 14.43
C ALA A 388 -7.50 -6.73 15.05
N HIS A 389 -6.94 -6.67 16.22
CA HIS A 389 -6.58 -5.40 16.92
C HIS A 389 -5.46 -4.61 16.21
N PHE A 390 -4.92 -5.10 15.10
CA PHE A 390 -3.77 -4.54 14.42
C PHE A 390 -4.05 -4.21 12.95
N ALA A 391 -3.29 -3.27 12.39
CA ALA A 391 -3.46 -2.82 11.01
C ALA A 391 -3.05 -3.94 10.04
N THR A 392 -4.02 -4.44 9.31
CA THR A 392 -3.84 -5.37 8.20
C THR A 392 -3.95 -4.61 6.89
N PHE A 393 -3.24 -5.04 5.87
CA PHE A 393 -3.47 -4.50 4.54
C PHE A 393 -4.80 -5.03 3.96
N PRO A 394 -5.50 -4.26 3.12
CA PRO A 394 -6.78 -4.68 2.55
C PRO A 394 -6.61 -5.78 1.51
N GLU A 395 -7.62 -6.66 1.40
CA GLU A 395 -7.64 -7.76 0.43
C GLU A 395 -7.43 -7.28 -1.01
N GLU A 396 -8.01 -6.14 -1.39
CA GLU A 396 -7.85 -5.54 -2.73
C GLU A 396 -6.38 -5.30 -3.10
N LEU A 397 -5.54 -4.95 -2.11
CA LEU A 397 -4.12 -4.73 -2.33
C LEU A 397 -3.40 -6.03 -2.73
N VAL A 398 -3.68 -7.11 -1.98
CA VAL A 398 -3.15 -8.44 -2.24
C VAL A 398 -3.67 -8.99 -3.56
N GLU A 399 -4.97 -8.83 -3.82
CA GLU A 399 -5.62 -9.29 -5.04
C GLU A 399 -4.93 -8.76 -6.30
N LEU A 400 -4.61 -7.47 -6.32
CA LEU A 400 -3.88 -6.86 -7.42
C LEU A 400 -2.49 -7.48 -7.62
N GLY A 401 -1.74 -7.67 -6.53
CA GLY A 401 -0.42 -8.29 -6.60
C GLY A 401 -0.48 -9.73 -7.10
N LEU A 402 -1.42 -10.53 -6.56
CA LEU A 402 -1.56 -11.94 -6.97
C LEU A 402 -2.07 -12.10 -8.40
N LEU A 403 -3.04 -11.30 -8.84
CA LEU A 403 -3.51 -11.32 -10.22
C LEU A 403 -2.42 -10.93 -11.22
N ALA A 404 -1.56 -9.99 -10.85
CA ALA A 404 -0.44 -9.58 -11.67
C ALA A 404 0.65 -10.65 -11.81
N SER A 405 0.85 -11.51 -10.81
CA SER A 405 2.07 -12.32 -10.71
C SER A 405 1.83 -13.83 -10.60
N THR A 406 0.56 -14.27 -10.55
CA THR A 406 0.24 -15.69 -10.38
C THR A 406 -0.93 -16.13 -11.25
N ARG A 407 -1.04 -17.45 -11.45
CA ARG A 407 -2.16 -18.16 -12.09
C ARG A 407 -2.86 -19.06 -11.07
N PRO A 408 -4.10 -19.49 -11.31
CA PRO A 408 -4.71 -20.56 -10.50
C PRO A 408 -3.79 -21.79 -10.43
N GLY A 409 -3.65 -22.36 -9.24
CA GLY A 409 -2.74 -23.47 -8.96
C GLY A 409 -1.32 -23.10 -8.55
N ASP A 410 -0.87 -21.84 -8.76
CA ASP A 410 0.42 -21.38 -8.27
C ASP A 410 0.43 -21.25 -6.74
N THR A 411 1.61 -21.33 -6.13
CA THR A 411 1.81 -21.17 -4.69
C THR A 411 2.23 -19.74 -4.34
N VAL A 412 1.57 -19.18 -3.32
CA VAL A 412 1.84 -17.86 -2.73
C VAL A 412 2.41 -18.04 -1.33
N LEU A 413 3.44 -17.30 -0.98
CA LEU A 413 4.06 -17.30 0.35
C LEU A 413 3.89 -15.93 1.02
N ASP A 414 3.42 -15.94 2.27
CA ASP A 414 3.47 -14.77 3.15
C ASP A 414 4.38 -15.07 4.35
N LEU A 415 5.50 -14.37 4.39
CA LEU A 415 6.55 -14.53 5.41
C LEU A 415 6.11 -14.06 6.81
N PHE A 416 5.08 -13.22 6.87
CA PHE A 416 4.53 -12.63 8.10
C PHE A 416 3.01 -12.53 7.95
N SER A 417 2.36 -13.69 7.93
CA SER A 417 0.98 -13.84 7.44
C SER A 417 -0.07 -13.15 8.31
N GLY A 418 0.25 -12.78 9.55
CA GLY A 418 -0.63 -12.03 10.43
C GLY A 418 -2.03 -12.63 10.50
N SER A 419 -3.03 -11.81 10.18
CA SER A 419 -4.43 -12.28 10.15
C SER A 419 -4.80 -13.16 8.96
N GLY A 420 -3.87 -13.60 8.11
CA GLY A 420 -4.09 -14.47 6.96
C GLY A 420 -4.75 -13.80 5.75
N THR A 421 -4.57 -12.50 5.57
CA THR A 421 -5.20 -11.81 4.43
C THR A 421 -4.68 -12.33 3.09
N THR A 422 -3.37 -12.56 2.96
CA THR A 422 -2.75 -13.12 1.76
C THR A 422 -3.27 -14.52 1.46
N LEU A 423 -3.37 -15.37 2.51
CA LEU A 423 -3.85 -16.75 2.37
C LEU A 423 -5.29 -16.78 1.87
N ARG A 424 -6.16 -15.99 2.50
CA ARG A 424 -7.57 -15.90 2.13
C ARG A 424 -7.78 -15.42 0.68
N VAL A 425 -7.01 -14.42 0.25
CA VAL A 425 -7.10 -13.93 -1.13
C VAL A 425 -6.57 -14.98 -2.11
N ALA A 426 -5.46 -15.66 -1.78
CA ALA A 426 -4.93 -16.75 -2.59
C ALA A 426 -5.95 -17.87 -2.77
N GLU A 427 -6.59 -18.33 -1.68
CA GLU A 427 -7.66 -19.32 -1.71
C GLU A 427 -8.82 -18.90 -2.62
N ARG A 428 -9.37 -17.70 -2.41
CA ARG A 428 -10.47 -17.16 -3.23
C ARG A 428 -10.14 -17.12 -4.72
N LEU A 429 -8.89 -16.90 -5.05
CA LEU A 429 -8.39 -16.83 -6.42
C LEU A 429 -7.96 -18.21 -6.97
N GLY A 430 -8.09 -19.31 -6.20
CA GLY A 430 -7.70 -20.67 -6.62
C GLY A 430 -6.19 -20.91 -6.63
N ARG A 431 -5.43 -20.22 -5.76
CA ARG A 431 -4.00 -20.43 -5.54
C ARG A 431 -3.77 -21.28 -4.31
N HIS A 432 -2.63 -21.97 -4.26
CA HIS A 432 -2.11 -22.53 -3.02
C HIS A 432 -1.44 -21.43 -2.22
N SER A 433 -1.34 -21.61 -0.89
CA SER A 433 -0.64 -20.63 -0.07
C SER A 433 0.09 -21.25 1.12
N ILE A 434 1.17 -20.56 1.50
CA ILE A 434 1.96 -20.84 2.69
C ILE A 434 1.97 -19.57 3.52
N GLY A 435 1.57 -19.67 4.79
CA GLY A 435 1.63 -18.58 5.75
C GLY A 435 2.51 -18.92 6.93
N ILE A 436 3.36 -18.00 7.35
CA ILE A 436 4.24 -18.17 8.50
C ILE A 436 3.95 -17.04 9.49
N ASP A 437 3.75 -17.36 10.76
CA ASP A 437 3.61 -16.38 11.82
C ASP A 437 4.02 -16.94 13.17
N LEU A 438 4.59 -16.08 14.02
CA LEU A 438 4.98 -16.42 15.39
C LEU A 438 3.85 -16.21 16.41
N ASN A 439 2.80 -15.46 16.06
CA ASN A 439 1.76 -15.09 16.99
C ASN A 439 0.64 -16.15 17.01
N PRO A 440 0.44 -16.86 18.14
CA PRO A 440 -0.61 -17.90 18.22
C PRO A 440 -2.02 -17.35 17.99
N GLU A 441 -2.31 -16.10 18.41
CA GLU A 441 -3.62 -15.47 18.18
C GLU A 441 -3.87 -15.25 16.68
N TYR A 442 -2.81 -14.94 15.90
CA TYR A 442 -2.92 -14.82 14.46
C TYR A 442 -3.09 -16.17 13.77
N ILE A 443 -2.43 -17.20 14.24
CA ILE A 443 -2.61 -18.56 13.75
C ILE A 443 -4.07 -19.00 13.92
N ASP A 444 -4.66 -18.82 15.12
CA ASP A 444 -6.07 -19.10 15.37
C ASP A 444 -7.02 -18.30 14.46
N LEU A 445 -6.65 -17.05 14.17
CA LEU A 445 -7.44 -16.19 13.28
C LEU A 445 -7.35 -16.66 11.82
N GLN A 446 -6.18 -17.13 11.38
CA GLN A 446 -5.99 -17.69 10.04
C GLN A 446 -6.89 -18.90 9.81
N TYR A 447 -6.96 -19.84 10.77
CA TYR A 447 -7.88 -21.01 10.69
C TYR A 447 -9.35 -20.61 10.62
N LYS A 448 -9.75 -19.55 11.33
CA LYS A 448 -11.14 -19.05 11.27
C LYS A 448 -11.48 -18.39 9.94
N ARG A 449 -10.49 -17.95 9.18
CA ARG A 449 -10.67 -17.16 7.96
C ARG A 449 -10.39 -17.94 6.68
N THR A 450 -9.75 -19.10 6.77
CA THR A 450 -9.33 -19.94 5.65
C THR A 450 -9.55 -21.42 5.98
N ASP A 451 -9.54 -22.27 4.97
CA ASP A 451 -9.52 -23.73 5.15
C ASP A 451 -8.09 -24.26 5.33
N GLY A 452 -7.25 -23.50 6.04
CA GLY A 452 -5.83 -23.80 6.24
C GLY A 452 -5.58 -24.99 7.13
N ILE A 453 -4.48 -25.70 6.87
CA ILE A 453 -3.98 -26.84 7.64
C ILE A 453 -2.70 -26.42 8.35
N GLN A 454 -2.58 -26.73 9.64
CA GLN A 454 -1.34 -26.54 10.38
C GLN A 454 -0.29 -27.54 9.90
N VAL A 455 0.90 -27.02 9.57
CA VAL A 455 2.07 -27.83 9.29
C VAL A 455 3.04 -27.71 10.45
N HIS A 456 3.40 -28.87 11.03
CA HIS A 456 4.41 -28.93 12.08
C HIS A 456 5.81 -28.96 11.48
N MET A 457 6.77 -28.30 12.14
CA MET A 457 8.15 -28.21 11.67
C MET A 457 8.82 -29.58 11.48
N GLU A 458 8.41 -30.57 12.28
CA GLU A 458 8.89 -31.95 12.18
C GLU A 458 8.62 -32.59 10.80
N ALA A 459 7.65 -32.07 10.05
CA ALA A 459 7.35 -32.54 8.68
C ALA A 459 8.31 -31.99 7.62
N LEU A 460 9.20 -31.05 7.98
CA LEU A 460 10.18 -30.45 7.08
C LEU A 460 11.59 -31.07 7.22
N LEU A 461 11.82 -31.91 8.23
CA LEU A 461 13.04 -32.67 8.48
C LEU A 461 12.94 -34.07 7.88
#